data_320f6d9067a3bdc7d253098da5f86679
#
_entry.id   320f6d9067a3bdc7d253098da5f86679
#
_cell.length_a   1.000
_cell.length_b   1.000
_cell.length_c   1.000
_cell.angle_alpha   90.00
_cell.angle_beta   90.00
_cell.angle_gamma   90.00
#
_symmetry.space_group_name_H-M   'P 1'
#
loop_
_entity.id
_entity.type
_entity.pdbx_description
1 polymer ?
#
loop_
_entity_poly.entity_id
_entity_poly.type
_entity_poly.pdbx_seq_one_letter_code
_entity_poly.pdbx_strand_id
1 'polypeptide(L)'
;MILIVGGVAGSGKTTVGTLVAGQLGWPFADADSFHPAANIEKMRAGIPLTDEDRMPWLRALTGWMDEKIAAGESAVLTCSALKRSYRQLLLDGRPECAIALLEVDRDDLMKRVSGRPGHFFPEKLVQSQLDTLEEPSPGDEPNVHVIHEDGGASRTAAEIITTLWPDGVPPHTLAP
;
A
#
# COMPACT_ATOMS: atom_id res chain seq x y z
N MET A 1 14.89 4.64 1.64
CA MET A 1 13.68 4.16 2.36
C MET A 1 12.55 3.91 1.37
N ILE A 2 11.79 2.81 1.50
CA ILE A 2 10.54 2.63 0.74
C ILE A 2 9.37 2.68 1.72
N LEU A 3 8.45 3.61 1.50
CA LEU A 3 7.19 3.68 2.22
C LEU A 3 6.09 3.01 1.39
N ILE A 4 5.49 1.97 1.95
CA ILE A 4 4.37 1.27 1.32
C ILE A 4 3.06 1.79 1.91
N VAL A 5 2.17 2.32 1.07
CA VAL A 5 0.80 2.68 1.47
C VAL A 5 -0.11 1.52 1.13
N GLY A 6 -0.57 0.82 2.19
CA GLY A 6 -1.36 -0.40 2.12
C GLY A 6 -2.84 -0.19 2.35
N GLY A 7 -3.63 -1.26 2.18
CA GLY A 7 -5.06 -1.28 2.49
C GLY A 7 -5.91 -1.93 1.39
N VAL A 8 -7.19 -2.13 1.67
CA VAL A 8 -8.15 -2.75 0.74
C VAL A 8 -8.46 -1.86 -0.47
N ALA A 9 -9.08 -2.42 -1.49
CA ALA A 9 -9.57 -1.64 -2.63
C ALA A 9 -10.57 -0.57 -2.17
N GLY A 10 -10.46 0.64 -2.71
CA GLY A 10 -11.29 1.77 -2.30
C GLY A 10 -10.81 2.53 -1.06
N SER A 11 -9.78 2.05 -0.34
CA SER A 11 -9.25 2.74 0.86
C SER A 11 -8.52 4.06 0.56
N GLY A 12 -8.29 4.41 -0.70
CA GLY A 12 -7.64 5.67 -1.06
C GLY A 12 -6.12 5.60 -1.22
N LYS A 13 -5.51 4.40 -1.23
CA LYS A 13 -4.05 4.19 -1.34
C LYS A 13 -3.35 5.07 -2.38
N THR A 14 -3.87 5.06 -3.61
CA THR A 14 -3.25 5.80 -4.72
C THR A 14 -3.28 7.30 -4.47
N THR A 15 -4.41 7.83 -3.99
CA THR A 15 -4.56 9.25 -3.68
C THR A 15 -3.65 9.66 -2.52
N VAL A 16 -3.71 8.92 -1.41
CA VAL A 16 -2.88 9.18 -0.23
C VAL A 16 -1.41 9.00 -0.55
N GLY A 17 -1.03 7.91 -1.22
CA GLY A 17 0.36 7.64 -1.60
C GLY A 17 0.96 8.72 -2.51
N THR A 18 0.18 9.22 -3.48
CA THR A 18 0.60 10.34 -4.34
C THR A 18 0.81 11.62 -3.54
N LEU A 19 -0.07 11.91 -2.57
CA LEU A 19 0.08 13.09 -1.71
C LEU A 19 1.31 12.98 -0.82
N VAL A 20 1.54 11.83 -0.20
CA VAL A 20 2.74 11.58 0.61
C VAL A 20 4.01 11.72 -0.24
N ALA A 21 4.03 11.11 -1.43
CA ALA A 21 5.15 11.21 -2.36
C ALA A 21 5.44 12.67 -2.74
N GLY A 22 4.40 13.45 -3.04
CA GLY A 22 4.53 14.88 -3.35
C GLY A 22 5.06 15.71 -2.18
N GLN A 23 4.62 15.43 -0.94
CA GLN A 23 5.10 16.15 0.25
C GLN A 23 6.57 15.82 0.59
N LEU A 24 7.00 14.58 0.33
CA LEU A 24 8.37 14.14 0.59
C LEU A 24 9.32 14.42 -0.59
N GLY A 25 8.78 14.78 -1.77
CA GLY A 25 9.56 14.89 -3.00
C GLY A 25 10.01 13.54 -3.55
N TRP A 26 9.38 12.43 -3.15
CA TRP A 26 9.76 11.08 -3.55
C TRP A 26 9.04 10.61 -4.81
N PRO A 27 9.67 9.75 -5.63
CA PRO A 27 8.98 9.07 -6.70
C PRO A 27 7.86 8.17 -6.16
N PHE A 28 6.80 8.06 -6.96
CA PHE A 28 5.62 7.24 -6.68
C PHE A 28 5.56 6.05 -7.64
N ALA A 29 5.24 4.87 -7.12
CA ALA A 29 4.94 3.67 -7.90
C ALA A 29 3.65 3.00 -7.42
N ASP A 30 2.92 2.40 -8.36
CA ASP A 30 1.74 1.59 -8.04
C ASP A 30 2.07 0.12 -8.28
N ALA A 31 1.90 -0.71 -7.24
CA ALA A 31 2.19 -2.14 -7.30
C ALA A 31 1.38 -2.88 -8.36
N ASP A 32 0.20 -2.37 -8.74
CA ASP A 32 -0.63 -2.98 -9.77
C ASP A 32 0.08 -2.99 -11.15
N SER A 33 0.98 -2.03 -11.39
CA SER A 33 1.77 -1.98 -12.64
C SER A 33 2.82 -3.11 -12.77
N PHE A 34 3.12 -3.81 -11.69
CA PHE A 34 4.09 -4.91 -11.66
C PHE A 34 3.45 -6.29 -11.89
N HIS A 35 2.13 -6.36 -12.03
CA HIS A 35 1.48 -7.65 -12.26
C HIS A 35 1.88 -8.27 -13.60
N PRO A 36 2.22 -9.57 -13.63
CA PRO A 36 2.39 -10.32 -14.87
C PRO A 36 1.09 -10.30 -15.71
N ALA A 37 1.22 -10.40 -17.02
CA ALA A 37 0.08 -10.41 -17.93
C ALA A 37 -1.00 -11.46 -17.56
N ALA A 38 -0.58 -12.65 -17.15
CA ALA A 38 -1.48 -13.70 -16.69
C ALA A 38 -2.35 -13.29 -15.49
N ASN A 39 -1.78 -12.51 -14.53
CA ASN A 39 -2.54 -11.99 -13.40
C ASN A 39 -3.55 -10.92 -13.85
N ILE A 40 -3.13 -10.05 -14.77
CA ILE A 40 -4.01 -9.02 -15.33
C ILE A 40 -5.21 -9.65 -16.05
N GLU A 41 -4.99 -10.73 -16.81
CA GLU A 41 -6.05 -11.47 -17.50
C GLU A 41 -7.03 -12.12 -16.50
N LYS A 42 -6.54 -12.76 -15.43
CA LYS A 42 -7.38 -13.30 -14.36
C LYS A 42 -8.23 -12.23 -13.69
N MET A 43 -7.60 -11.11 -13.32
CA MET A 43 -8.29 -9.98 -12.67
C MET A 43 -9.38 -9.39 -13.59
N ARG A 44 -9.11 -9.23 -14.88
CA ARG A 44 -10.10 -8.78 -15.88
C ARG A 44 -11.27 -9.74 -16.03
N ALA A 45 -11.01 -11.04 -15.91
CA ALA A 45 -12.03 -12.08 -15.95
C ALA A 45 -12.79 -12.21 -14.62
N GLY A 46 -12.49 -11.40 -13.60
CA GLY A 46 -13.09 -11.48 -12.26
C GLY A 46 -12.65 -12.70 -11.47
N ILE A 47 -11.54 -13.34 -11.85
CA ILE A 47 -10.97 -14.51 -11.18
C ILE A 47 -10.01 -14.03 -10.09
N PRO A 48 -10.25 -14.38 -8.81
CA PRO A 48 -9.33 -14.04 -7.73
C PRO A 48 -7.95 -14.68 -7.94
N LEU A 49 -6.90 -13.89 -7.62
CA LEU A 49 -5.53 -14.42 -7.65
C LEU A 49 -5.28 -15.29 -6.41
N THR A 50 -4.66 -16.44 -6.63
CA THR A 50 -4.13 -17.30 -5.57
C THR A 50 -2.82 -16.76 -5.02
N ASP A 51 -2.32 -17.34 -3.92
CA ASP A 51 -1.01 -16.97 -3.38
C ASP A 51 0.12 -17.29 -4.37
N GLU A 52 0.03 -18.40 -5.11
CA GLU A 52 0.98 -18.77 -6.16
C GLU A 52 1.00 -17.74 -7.29
N ASP A 53 -0.17 -17.23 -7.70
CA ASP A 53 -0.27 -16.17 -8.70
C ASP A 53 0.42 -14.87 -8.25
N ARG A 54 0.34 -14.58 -6.95
CA ARG A 54 0.91 -13.35 -6.38
C ARG A 54 2.41 -13.40 -6.15
N MET A 55 2.99 -14.58 -5.98
CA MET A 55 4.42 -14.71 -5.67
C MET A 55 5.35 -14.09 -6.71
N PRO A 56 5.16 -14.27 -8.04
CA PRO A 56 5.98 -13.58 -9.03
C PRO A 56 5.86 -12.05 -8.97
N TRP A 57 4.64 -11.56 -8.73
CA TRP A 57 4.37 -10.13 -8.57
C TRP A 57 5.05 -9.56 -7.31
N LEU A 58 4.92 -10.23 -6.15
CA LEU A 58 5.59 -9.82 -4.92
C LEU A 58 7.11 -9.81 -5.06
N ARG A 59 7.68 -10.79 -5.78
CA ARG A 59 9.12 -10.80 -6.09
C ARG A 59 9.55 -9.66 -7.00
N ALA A 60 8.72 -9.28 -7.96
CA ALA A 60 8.99 -8.11 -8.79
C ALA A 60 9.00 -6.81 -7.97
N LEU A 61 8.07 -6.69 -7.00
CA LEU A 61 8.04 -5.56 -6.08
C LEU A 61 9.28 -5.51 -5.19
N THR A 62 9.64 -6.63 -4.56
CA THR A 62 10.85 -6.68 -3.70
C THR A 62 12.12 -6.40 -4.49
N GLY A 63 12.24 -6.92 -5.72
CA GLY A 63 13.37 -6.61 -6.61
C GLY A 63 13.47 -5.11 -6.93
N TRP A 64 12.35 -4.47 -7.26
CA TRP A 64 12.32 -3.02 -7.48
C TRP A 64 12.68 -2.23 -6.21
N MET A 65 12.18 -2.67 -5.05
CA MET A 65 12.54 -2.06 -3.76
C MET A 65 14.04 -2.16 -3.49
N ASP A 66 14.63 -3.34 -3.71
CA ASP A 66 16.07 -3.59 -3.51
C ASP A 66 16.92 -2.72 -4.44
N GLU A 67 16.52 -2.55 -5.71
CA GLU A 67 17.20 -1.66 -6.66
C GLU A 67 17.19 -0.21 -6.17
N LYS A 68 16.04 0.28 -5.67
CA LYS A 68 15.91 1.64 -5.12
C LYS A 68 16.77 1.84 -3.88
N ILE A 69 16.73 0.89 -2.95
CA ILE A 69 17.54 0.91 -1.73
C ILE A 69 19.04 0.90 -2.05
N ALA A 70 19.48 0.04 -2.97
CA ALA A 70 20.88 -0.05 -3.39
C ALA A 70 21.37 1.25 -4.08
N ALA A 71 20.47 1.97 -4.75
CA ALA A 71 20.76 3.27 -5.35
C ALA A 71 20.74 4.43 -4.31
N GLY A 72 20.38 4.17 -3.05
CA GLY A 72 20.19 5.20 -2.03
C GLY A 72 18.94 6.05 -2.23
N GLU A 73 18.02 5.58 -3.08
CA GLU A 73 16.80 6.30 -3.41
C GLU A 73 15.66 5.95 -2.44
N SER A 74 14.83 6.94 -2.16
CA SER A 74 13.56 6.75 -1.44
C SER A 74 12.39 6.76 -2.43
N ALA A 75 11.30 6.05 -2.09
CA ALA A 75 10.09 6.04 -2.91
C ALA A 75 8.84 5.70 -2.09
N VAL A 76 7.67 6.07 -2.62
CA VAL A 76 6.37 5.62 -2.13
C VAL A 76 5.82 4.57 -3.09
N LEU A 77 5.40 3.44 -2.54
CA LEU A 77 4.79 2.33 -3.29
C LEU A 77 3.37 2.09 -2.75
N THR A 78 2.36 1.99 -3.62
CA THR A 78 1.05 1.49 -3.18
C THR A 78 0.97 -0.01 -3.38
N CYS A 79 0.48 -0.74 -2.37
CA CYS A 79 0.29 -2.19 -2.44
C CYS A 79 -0.82 -2.59 -1.47
N SER A 80 -1.71 -3.52 -1.83
CA SER A 80 -2.77 -3.95 -0.90
C SER A 80 -2.23 -4.52 0.41
N ALA A 81 -1.16 -5.31 0.38
CA ALA A 81 -0.41 -5.82 1.56
C ALA A 81 -1.31 -6.44 2.67
N LEU A 82 -2.39 -7.16 2.27
CA LEU A 82 -3.47 -7.57 3.18
C LEU A 82 -3.05 -8.69 4.13
N LYS A 83 -2.26 -9.65 3.68
CA LYS A 83 -1.80 -10.77 4.51
C LYS A 83 -0.49 -10.42 5.22
N ARG A 84 -0.35 -10.90 6.45
CA ARG A 84 0.91 -10.80 7.20
C ARG A 84 2.09 -11.38 6.42
N SER A 85 1.90 -12.53 5.77
CA SER A 85 2.95 -13.16 4.97
C SER A 85 3.44 -12.29 3.80
N TYR A 86 2.56 -11.48 3.19
CA TYR A 86 2.95 -10.53 2.14
C TYR A 86 3.72 -9.35 2.72
N ARG A 87 3.26 -8.80 3.86
CA ARG A 87 3.94 -7.71 4.56
C ARG A 87 5.33 -8.13 5.03
N GLN A 88 5.44 -9.33 5.59
CA GLN A 88 6.73 -9.92 5.97
C GLN A 88 7.67 -10.02 4.76
N LEU A 89 7.21 -10.56 3.63
CA LEU A 89 8.03 -10.66 2.42
C LEU A 89 8.50 -9.30 1.90
N LEU A 90 7.65 -8.28 1.96
CA LEU A 90 7.99 -6.92 1.54
C LEU A 90 9.02 -6.27 2.47
N LEU A 91 8.97 -6.54 3.77
CA LEU A 91 9.82 -5.92 4.79
C LEU A 91 11.08 -6.75 5.13
N ASP A 92 11.11 -8.05 4.80
CA ASP A 92 12.21 -8.94 5.15
C ASP A 92 13.54 -8.45 4.56
N GLY A 93 14.54 -8.28 5.43
CA GLY A 93 15.84 -7.72 5.05
C GLY A 93 15.86 -6.22 4.73
N ARG A 94 14.77 -5.48 4.97
CA ARG A 94 14.62 -4.04 4.64
C ARG A 94 14.18 -3.21 5.86
N PRO A 95 15.04 -3.09 6.88
CA PRO A 95 14.69 -2.44 8.16
C PRO A 95 14.32 -0.95 8.01
N GLU A 96 14.77 -0.29 6.94
CA GLU A 96 14.44 1.09 6.62
C GLU A 96 13.10 1.26 5.88
N CYS A 97 12.39 0.16 5.59
CA CYS A 97 11.08 0.21 4.96
C CYS A 97 9.95 0.15 5.99
N ALA A 98 8.83 0.78 5.68
CA ALA A 98 7.64 0.77 6.51
C ALA A 98 6.37 0.63 5.67
N ILE A 99 5.31 0.11 6.29
CA ILE A 99 3.98 0.03 5.71
C ILE A 99 3.03 0.92 6.52
N ALA A 100 2.38 1.88 5.87
CA ALA A 100 1.23 2.59 6.38
C ALA A 100 -0.03 1.90 5.84
N LEU A 101 -0.69 1.10 6.66
CA LEU A 101 -1.88 0.34 6.28
C LEU A 101 -3.12 1.18 6.56
N LEU A 102 -3.80 1.61 5.50
CA LEU A 102 -5.01 2.42 5.60
C LEU A 102 -6.19 1.58 6.08
N GLU A 103 -6.76 1.97 7.20
CA GLU A 103 -8.01 1.45 7.73
C GLU A 103 -9.13 2.46 7.45
N VAL A 104 -10.18 1.99 6.81
CA VAL A 104 -11.37 2.78 6.45
C VAL A 104 -12.59 2.08 7.03
N ASP A 105 -13.50 2.86 7.60
CA ASP A 105 -14.79 2.32 8.03
C ASP A 105 -15.50 1.59 6.88
N ARG A 106 -16.07 0.42 7.18
CA ARG A 106 -16.68 -0.44 6.16
C ARG A 106 -17.78 0.27 5.38
N ASP A 107 -18.63 1.04 6.06
CA ASP A 107 -19.76 1.71 5.41
C ASP A 107 -19.27 2.82 4.48
N ASP A 108 -18.20 3.53 4.86
CA ASP A 108 -17.59 4.55 4.02
C ASP A 108 -16.83 3.93 2.84
N LEU A 109 -16.18 2.80 3.04
CA LEU A 109 -15.56 2.04 1.98
C LEU A 109 -16.59 1.60 0.93
N MET A 110 -17.73 1.05 1.36
CA MET A 110 -18.81 0.61 0.48
C MET A 110 -19.43 1.79 -0.28
N LYS A 111 -19.64 2.95 0.35
CA LYS A 111 -20.09 4.18 -0.32
C LYS A 111 -19.11 4.64 -1.40
N ARG A 112 -17.81 4.59 -1.11
CA ARG A 112 -16.77 5.01 -2.06
C ARG A 112 -16.71 4.11 -3.29
N VAL A 113 -16.88 2.81 -3.11
CA VAL A 113 -16.85 1.83 -4.20
C VAL A 113 -18.11 1.91 -5.07
N SER A 114 -19.29 2.02 -4.47
CA SER A 114 -20.57 2.14 -5.21
C SER A 114 -20.76 3.50 -5.91
N GLY A 115 -20.09 4.55 -5.44
CA GLY A 115 -20.24 5.92 -5.97
C GLY A 115 -19.30 6.27 -7.13
N ARG A 116 -18.41 5.38 -7.60
CA ARG A 116 -17.47 5.68 -8.71
C ARG A 116 -18.09 5.37 -10.08
N PRO A 117 -18.43 6.38 -10.91
CA PRO A 117 -18.91 6.16 -12.27
C PRO A 117 -17.79 5.51 -13.12
N GLY A 118 -18.11 4.42 -13.80
CA GLY A 118 -17.21 3.78 -14.76
C GLY A 118 -16.22 2.74 -14.20
N HIS A 119 -16.15 2.52 -12.89
CA HIS A 119 -15.41 1.41 -12.29
C HIS A 119 -16.40 0.42 -11.67
N PHE A 120 -16.69 -0.64 -12.42
CA PHE A 120 -17.42 -1.78 -11.90
C PHE A 120 -16.48 -2.60 -11.01
N PHE A 121 -16.18 -2.08 -9.80
CA PHE A 121 -15.50 -2.86 -8.80
C PHE A 121 -16.59 -3.59 -7.99
N PRO A 122 -16.77 -4.89 -8.16
CA PRO A 122 -17.87 -5.59 -7.50
C PRO A 122 -17.72 -5.49 -5.99
N GLU A 123 -18.79 -5.16 -5.27
CA GLU A 123 -18.84 -5.19 -3.79
C GLU A 123 -18.28 -6.50 -3.21
N LYS A 124 -18.50 -7.62 -3.92
CA LYS A 124 -17.90 -8.93 -3.60
C LYS A 124 -16.38 -8.91 -3.51
N LEU A 125 -15.72 -8.09 -4.34
CA LEU A 125 -14.25 -8.04 -4.34
C LEU A 125 -13.73 -7.25 -3.14
N VAL A 126 -14.44 -6.20 -2.74
CA VAL A 126 -14.13 -5.44 -1.51
C VAL A 126 -14.32 -6.34 -0.30
N GLN A 127 -15.45 -7.06 -0.22
CA GLN A 127 -15.70 -7.99 0.87
C GLN A 127 -14.63 -9.08 0.93
N SER A 128 -14.26 -9.67 -0.20
CA SER A 128 -13.18 -10.68 -0.27
C SER A 128 -11.84 -10.12 0.21
N GLN A 129 -11.54 -8.84 -0.03
CA GLN A 129 -10.32 -8.21 0.48
C GLN A 129 -10.39 -7.94 1.98
N LEU A 130 -11.55 -7.51 2.49
CA LEU A 130 -11.77 -7.37 3.93
C LEU A 130 -11.64 -8.71 4.65
N ASP A 131 -12.18 -9.78 4.08
CA ASP A 131 -12.06 -11.14 4.63
C ASP A 131 -10.62 -11.68 4.56
N THR A 132 -9.79 -11.14 3.67
CA THR A 132 -8.39 -11.52 3.49
C THR A 132 -7.46 -10.68 4.35
N LEU A 133 -7.90 -9.51 4.80
CA LEU A 133 -7.08 -8.61 5.61
C LEU A 133 -6.79 -9.25 6.97
N GLU A 134 -5.51 -9.46 7.22
CA GLU A 134 -5.01 -9.86 8.53
C GLU A 134 -4.55 -8.61 9.28
N GLU A 135 -5.17 -8.32 10.42
CA GLU A 135 -4.83 -7.16 11.24
C GLU A 135 -3.37 -7.24 11.70
N PRO A 136 -2.58 -6.17 11.55
CA PRO A 136 -1.21 -6.16 12.01
C PRO A 136 -1.13 -6.25 13.54
N SER A 137 -0.11 -6.98 14.03
CA SER A 137 0.23 -7.02 15.44
C SER A 137 1.44 -6.11 15.69
N PRO A 138 1.30 -5.00 16.43
CA PRO A 138 2.41 -4.08 16.67
C PRO A 138 3.65 -4.74 17.29
N GLY A 139 3.46 -5.79 18.09
CA GLY A 139 4.57 -6.54 18.70
C GLY A 139 5.35 -7.40 17.71
N ASP A 140 4.68 -7.89 16.66
CA ASP A 140 5.28 -8.79 15.67
C ASP A 140 5.60 -8.08 14.34
N GLU A 141 4.97 -6.93 14.09
CA GLU A 141 5.11 -6.16 12.85
C GLU A 141 5.42 -4.68 13.17
N PRO A 142 6.57 -4.36 13.79
CA PRO A 142 6.88 -3.01 14.30
C PRO A 142 6.97 -1.94 13.21
N ASN A 143 7.22 -2.32 11.95
CA ASN A 143 7.28 -1.42 10.80
C ASN A 143 5.97 -1.34 10.02
N VAL A 144 4.86 -1.86 10.59
CA VAL A 144 3.52 -1.75 10.01
C VAL A 144 2.67 -0.86 10.93
N HIS A 145 2.24 0.27 10.39
CA HIS A 145 1.47 1.28 11.11
C HIS A 145 0.05 1.32 10.54
N VAL A 146 -0.95 1.09 11.38
CA VAL A 146 -2.35 1.25 10.99
C VAL A 146 -2.70 2.73 11.06
N ILE A 147 -3.23 3.25 9.96
CA ILE A 147 -3.61 4.65 9.80
C ILE A 147 -5.11 4.72 9.53
N HIS A 148 -5.84 5.35 10.44
CA HIS A 148 -7.29 5.50 10.31
C HIS A 148 -7.65 6.63 9.34
N GLU A 149 -8.36 6.31 8.28
CA GLU A 149 -8.78 7.30 7.28
C GLU A 149 -10.17 7.83 7.63
N ASP A 150 -10.22 8.90 8.44
CA ASP A 150 -11.43 9.56 8.92
C ASP A 150 -11.58 11.02 8.51
N GLY A 151 -10.56 11.60 7.88
CA GLY A 151 -10.46 13.04 7.60
C GLY A 151 -10.12 13.43 6.17
N GLY A 152 -10.15 12.48 5.25
CA GLY A 152 -9.81 12.68 3.84
C GLY A 152 -8.30 12.59 3.55
N ALA A 153 -7.97 12.40 2.27
CA ALA A 153 -6.65 11.99 1.83
C ALA A 153 -5.49 12.90 2.27
N SER A 154 -5.71 14.22 2.32
CA SER A 154 -4.66 15.16 2.75
C SER A 154 -4.33 15.02 4.24
N ARG A 155 -5.35 14.80 5.08
CA ARG A 155 -5.16 14.58 6.51
C ARG A 155 -4.47 13.24 6.75
N THR A 156 -4.92 12.19 6.08
CA THR A 156 -4.32 10.86 6.15
C THR A 156 -2.84 10.88 5.71
N ALA A 157 -2.51 11.62 4.64
CA ALA A 157 -1.12 11.79 4.21
C ALA A 157 -0.26 12.48 5.28
N ALA A 158 -0.78 13.54 5.92
CA ALA A 158 -0.09 14.21 7.01
C ALA A 158 0.08 13.28 8.24
N GLU A 159 -0.93 12.50 8.58
CA GLU A 159 -0.88 11.53 9.67
C GLU A 159 0.18 10.45 9.42
N ILE A 160 0.30 9.91 8.21
CA ILE A 160 1.37 8.99 7.85
C ILE A 160 2.74 9.61 8.13
N ILE A 161 2.95 10.84 7.67
CA ILE A 161 4.23 11.54 7.85
C ILE A 161 4.53 11.77 9.32
N THR A 162 3.57 12.22 10.11
CA THR A 162 3.78 12.47 11.55
C THR A 162 3.95 11.18 12.35
N THR A 163 3.31 10.08 11.94
CA THR A 163 3.49 8.78 12.57
C THR A 163 4.89 8.23 12.35
N LEU A 164 5.42 8.35 11.13
CA LEU A 164 6.75 7.85 10.80
C LEU A 164 7.87 8.77 11.28
N TRP A 165 7.62 10.06 11.34
CA TRP A 165 8.59 11.09 11.75
C TRP A 165 7.96 12.08 12.74
N PRO A 166 7.74 11.67 14.00
CA PRO A 166 7.10 12.53 15.01
C PRO A 166 7.89 13.79 15.31
N ASP A 167 9.22 13.76 15.15
CA ASP A 167 10.12 14.90 15.34
C ASP A 167 10.40 15.68 14.04
N GLY A 168 9.64 15.40 12.99
CA GLY A 168 9.81 15.97 11.66
C GLY A 168 10.65 15.11 10.73
N VAL A 169 10.41 15.25 9.42
CA VAL A 169 11.12 14.48 8.40
C VAL A 169 12.59 14.90 8.36
N PRO A 170 13.56 13.96 8.54
CA PRO A 170 14.97 14.31 8.48
C PRO A 170 15.36 14.88 7.10
N PRO A 171 16.20 15.93 7.03
CA PRO A 171 16.54 16.57 5.76
C PRO A 171 17.12 15.64 4.69
N HIS A 172 17.86 14.61 5.11
CA HIS A 172 18.42 13.59 4.19
C HIS A 172 17.36 12.62 3.64
N THR A 173 16.15 12.66 4.18
CA THR A 173 15.02 11.84 3.75
C THR A 173 14.25 12.51 2.61
N LEU A 174 14.30 13.84 2.55
CA LEU A 174 13.67 14.64 1.49
C LEU A 174 14.49 14.52 0.21
N ALA A 175 13.80 14.51 -0.94
CA ALA A 175 14.49 14.59 -2.23
C ALA A 175 15.18 15.97 -2.36
N PRO A 176 16.33 16.05 -3.06
CA PRO A 176 17.06 17.30 -3.27
C PRO A 176 16.27 18.30 -4.13
#